data_74708359d1a432ae3eafdb75ac81c84b
#
_entry.id   74708359d1a432ae3eafdb75ac81c84b
#
_cell.length_a   1.000
_cell.length_b   1.000
_cell.length_c   1.000
_cell.angle_alpha   90.00
_cell.angle_beta   90.00
_cell.angle_gamma   90.00
#
_symmetry.space_group_name_H-M   'P 1'
#
loop_
_entity.id
_entity.type
_entity.pdbx_description
1 polymer ?
#
loop_
_entity_poly.entity_id
_entity_poly.type
_entity_poly.pdbx_seq_one_letter_code
_entity_poly.pdbx_strand_id
1 'polypeptide(L)'
;MTQEAILNQLGYAPNEALGEQLARIEANTVGFEKIVKHIMDLHEALKTDKSYVAMSNSNNYFKIKIDTDNAVASAEAQEKINHFADKYKVQLQKVDGKPTYYILGFAA
;
A
#
# COMPACT_ATOMS: atom_id res chain seq x y z
N MET A 1 -1.04 14.15 -6.10
CA MET A 1 -2.20 13.91 -5.22
C MET A 1 -2.02 14.66 -3.89
N THR A 2 -3.08 15.19 -3.34
CA THR A 2 -3.02 15.80 -2.00
C THR A 2 -3.05 14.74 -0.92
N GLN A 3 -2.57 15.06 0.28
CA GLN A 3 -2.64 14.16 1.42
C GLN A 3 -4.07 13.79 1.76
N GLU A 4 -4.96 14.77 1.71
CA GLU A 4 -6.39 14.53 1.97
C GLU A 4 -7.00 13.54 0.97
N ALA A 5 -6.67 13.66 -0.31
CA ALA A 5 -7.14 12.74 -1.34
C ALA A 5 -6.63 11.31 -1.11
N ILE A 6 -5.36 11.16 -0.73
CA ILE A 6 -4.77 9.86 -0.42
C ILE A 6 -5.50 9.23 0.77
N LEU A 7 -5.66 9.99 1.86
CA LEU A 7 -6.33 9.49 3.06
C LEU A 7 -7.76 9.05 2.77
N ASN A 8 -8.52 9.87 2.05
CA ASN A 8 -9.90 9.55 1.68
C ASN A 8 -9.96 8.27 0.85
N GLN A 9 -9.09 8.13 -0.14
CA GLN A 9 -9.10 6.95 -1.01
C GLN A 9 -8.78 5.67 -0.24
N LEU A 10 -7.91 5.76 0.76
CA LEU A 10 -7.56 4.62 1.62
C LEU A 10 -8.62 4.33 2.70
N GLY A 11 -9.66 5.15 2.79
CA GLY A 11 -10.76 4.92 3.72
C GLY A 11 -10.61 5.61 5.07
N TYR A 12 -9.67 6.55 5.20
CA TYR A 12 -9.50 7.33 6.42
C TYR A 12 -10.32 8.62 6.36
N ALA A 13 -10.81 9.06 7.51
CA ALA A 13 -11.35 10.41 7.66
C ALA A 13 -10.16 11.35 7.96
N PRO A 14 -9.81 12.28 7.06
CA PRO A 14 -8.62 13.12 7.24
C PRO A 14 -8.68 13.94 8.54
N ASN A 15 -7.54 13.95 9.24
CA ASN A 15 -7.33 14.81 10.41
C ASN A 15 -5.84 15.12 10.51
N GLU A 16 -5.47 15.97 11.47
CA GLU A 16 -4.09 16.41 11.62
C GLU A 16 -3.13 15.25 11.92
N ALA A 17 -3.52 14.37 12.83
CA ALA A 17 -2.68 13.23 13.22
C ALA A 17 -2.42 12.27 12.06
N LEU A 18 -3.44 11.98 11.27
CA LEU A 18 -3.32 11.13 10.07
C LEU A 18 -2.49 11.80 8.99
N GLY A 19 -2.65 13.11 8.82
CA GLY A 19 -1.84 13.88 7.88
C GLY A 19 -0.36 13.85 8.24
N GLU A 20 -0.02 13.97 9.51
CA GLU A 20 1.35 13.87 10.00
C GLU A 20 1.92 12.47 9.80
N GLN A 21 1.12 11.44 10.07
CA GLN A 21 1.53 10.05 9.82
C GLN A 21 1.81 9.82 8.34
N LEU A 22 0.94 10.31 7.46
CA LEU A 22 1.13 10.20 6.01
C LEU A 22 2.40 10.94 5.58
N ALA A 23 2.65 12.14 6.12
CA ALA A 23 3.85 12.91 5.80
C ALA A 23 5.13 12.12 6.14
N ARG A 24 5.15 11.41 7.27
CA ARG A 24 6.29 10.56 7.63
C ARG A 24 6.46 9.41 6.65
N ILE A 25 5.37 8.80 6.20
CA ILE A 25 5.41 7.72 5.21
C ILE A 25 5.96 8.25 3.88
N GLU A 26 5.48 9.41 3.43
CA GLU A 26 5.95 10.03 2.19
C GLU A 26 7.45 10.30 2.24
N ALA A 27 7.93 10.85 3.35
CA ALA A 27 9.34 11.17 3.54
C ALA A 27 10.22 9.91 3.59
N ASN A 28 9.68 8.80 4.09
CA ASN A 28 10.42 7.56 4.28
C ASN A 28 10.33 6.59 3.09
N THR A 29 9.46 6.87 2.12
CA THR A 29 9.26 6.00 0.95
C THR A 29 10.04 6.57 -0.23
N VAL A 30 11.09 5.86 -0.66
CA VAL A 30 11.93 6.32 -1.78
C VAL A 30 11.10 6.48 -3.03
N GLY A 31 11.21 7.65 -3.69
CA GLY A 31 10.50 7.93 -4.94
C GLY A 31 8.99 7.94 -4.81
N PHE A 32 8.48 8.34 -3.65
CA PHE A 32 7.04 8.32 -3.36
C PHE A 32 6.21 8.95 -4.48
N GLU A 33 6.62 10.10 -4.99
CA GLU A 33 5.89 10.82 -6.03
C GLU A 33 5.78 10.04 -7.35
N LYS A 34 6.73 9.14 -7.59
CA LYS A 34 6.74 8.30 -8.80
C LYS A 34 5.76 7.12 -8.69
N ILE A 35 5.47 6.69 -7.49
CA ILE A 35 4.71 5.44 -7.28
C ILE A 35 3.37 5.63 -6.59
N VAL A 36 3.08 6.79 -6.04
CA VAL A 36 1.86 7.01 -5.23
C VAL A 36 0.58 6.69 -6.01
N LYS A 37 0.49 7.12 -7.27
CA LYS A 37 -0.69 6.84 -8.09
C LYS A 37 -0.86 5.34 -8.31
N HIS A 38 0.24 4.64 -8.54
CA HIS A 38 0.21 3.19 -8.75
C HIS A 38 -0.16 2.44 -7.47
N ILE A 39 0.26 2.95 -6.31
CA ILE A 39 -0.16 2.42 -5.00
C ILE A 39 -1.68 2.58 -4.84
N MET A 40 -2.21 3.75 -5.18
CA MET A 40 -3.66 4.00 -5.07
C MET A 40 -4.45 3.12 -6.03
N ASP A 41 -3.96 2.93 -7.25
CA ASP A 41 -4.58 2.04 -8.23
C ASP A 41 -4.55 0.58 -7.75
N LEU A 42 -3.45 0.15 -7.14
CA LEU A 42 -3.36 -1.18 -6.53
C LEU A 42 -4.41 -1.36 -5.43
N HIS A 43 -4.55 -0.35 -4.57
CA HIS A 43 -5.55 -0.39 -3.50
C HIS A 43 -6.96 -0.62 -4.07
N GLU A 44 -7.33 0.10 -5.13
CA GLU A 44 -8.62 -0.09 -5.78
C GLU A 44 -8.77 -1.48 -6.39
N ALA A 45 -7.72 -1.97 -7.04
CA ALA A 45 -7.74 -3.31 -7.65
C ALA A 45 -7.86 -4.43 -6.61
N LEU A 46 -7.28 -4.25 -5.43
CA LEU A 46 -7.31 -5.25 -4.36
C LEU A 46 -8.67 -5.36 -3.66
N LYS A 47 -9.53 -4.37 -3.79
CA LYS A 47 -10.85 -4.39 -3.14
C LYS A 47 -11.71 -5.58 -3.55
N THR A 48 -11.60 -6.01 -4.81
CA THR A 48 -12.34 -7.17 -5.30
C THR A 48 -11.90 -8.47 -4.63
N ASP A 49 -10.69 -8.50 -4.08
CA ASP A 49 -10.13 -9.66 -3.38
C ASP A 49 -10.15 -9.45 -1.87
N LYS A 50 -10.90 -8.49 -1.37
CA LYS A 50 -11.00 -8.12 0.04
C LYS A 50 -9.65 -7.83 0.68
N SER A 51 -8.75 -7.26 -0.12
CA SER A 51 -7.42 -6.87 0.30
C SER A 51 -7.25 -5.36 0.11
N TYR A 52 -6.22 -4.77 0.70
CA TYR A 52 -6.13 -3.31 0.74
C TYR A 52 -4.71 -2.82 1.04
N VAL A 53 -4.52 -1.53 0.81
CA VAL A 53 -3.34 -0.78 1.25
C VAL A 53 -3.77 0.08 2.44
N ALA A 54 -2.92 0.19 3.44
CA ALA A 54 -3.16 1.01 4.62
C ALA A 54 -1.86 1.60 5.14
N MET A 55 -1.95 2.59 6.02
CA MET A 55 -0.78 3.08 6.74
C MET A 55 -0.43 2.10 7.86
N SER A 56 0.86 1.75 7.97
CA SER A 56 1.32 0.90 9.06
C SER A 56 1.35 1.70 10.37
N ASN A 57 0.94 1.05 11.47
CA ASN A 57 1.03 1.65 12.81
C ASN A 57 2.36 1.37 13.50
N SER A 58 3.16 0.45 12.96
CA SER A 58 4.41 0.03 13.58
C SER A 58 5.65 0.64 12.95
N ASN A 59 5.53 1.23 11.77
CA ASN A 59 6.64 1.88 11.07
C ASN A 59 6.12 2.95 10.10
N ASN A 60 7.03 3.66 9.43
CA ASN A 60 6.66 4.76 8.53
C ASN A 60 6.59 4.30 7.08
N TYR A 61 5.78 3.26 6.82
CA TYR A 61 5.52 2.74 5.47
C TYR A 61 4.03 2.49 5.26
N PHE A 62 3.61 2.48 4.01
CA PHE A 62 2.35 1.83 3.65
C PHE A 62 2.54 0.32 3.74
N LYS A 63 1.48 -0.38 4.10
CA LYS A 63 1.44 -1.84 4.04
C LYS A 63 0.36 -2.29 3.07
N ILE A 64 0.59 -3.44 2.44
CA ILE A 64 -0.39 -4.13 1.63
C ILE A 64 -0.81 -5.36 2.43
N LYS A 65 -2.10 -5.51 2.68
CA LYS A 65 -2.61 -6.66 3.44
C LYS A 65 -3.56 -7.48 2.60
N ILE A 66 -3.28 -8.78 2.49
CA ILE A 66 -4.21 -9.75 1.92
C ILE A 66 -5.10 -10.20 3.06
N ASP A 67 -6.39 -9.79 3.04
CA ASP A 67 -7.30 -9.95 4.16
C ASP A 67 -8.49 -10.84 3.79
N THR A 68 -8.19 -12.02 3.26
CA THR A 68 -9.21 -12.98 2.88
C THR A 68 -8.78 -14.40 3.20
N ASP A 69 -9.75 -15.24 3.57
CA ASP A 69 -9.54 -16.67 3.79
C ASP A 69 -9.81 -17.47 2.50
N ASN A 70 -10.35 -16.83 1.47
CA ASN A 70 -10.64 -17.49 0.20
C ASN A 70 -9.34 -17.69 -0.58
N ALA A 71 -9.03 -18.94 -0.93
CA ALA A 71 -7.79 -19.28 -1.61
C ALA A 71 -7.67 -18.62 -3.00
N VAL A 72 -8.78 -18.53 -3.74
CA VAL A 72 -8.79 -17.92 -5.07
C VAL A 72 -8.55 -16.43 -4.96
N ALA A 73 -9.25 -15.74 -4.07
CA ALA A 73 -9.09 -14.30 -3.85
C ALA A 73 -7.68 -13.98 -3.36
N SER A 74 -7.13 -14.80 -2.46
CA SER A 74 -5.75 -14.63 -1.97
C SER A 74 -4.74 -14.76 -3.10
N ALA A 75 -4.89 -15.75 -3.98
CA ALA A 75 -4.01 -15.94 -5.13
C ALA A 75 -4.11 -14.77 -6.12
N GLU A 76 -5.31 -14.26 -6.37
CA GLU A 76 -5.51 -13.11 -7.24
C GLU A 76 -4.87 -11.85 -6.66
N ALA A 77 -5.03 -11.61 -5.36
CA ALA A 77 -4.39 -10.49 -4.68
C ALA A 77 -2.87 -10.59 -4.79
N GLN A 78 -2.31 -11.77 -4.54
CA GLN A 78 -0.86 -11.99 -4.65
C GLN A 78 -0.35 -11.71 -6.06
N GLU A 79 -1.08 -12.13 -7.09
CA GLU A 79 -0.72 -11.89 -8.48
C GLU A 79 -0.72 -10.39 -8.81
N LYS A 80 -1.73 -9.66 -8.34
CA LYS A 80 -1.81 -8.21 -8.51
C LYS A 80 -0.65 -7.49 -7.83
N ILE A 81 -0.29 -7.92 -6.63
CA ILE A 81 0.84 -7.35 -5.88
C ILE A 81 2.15 -7.60 -6.62
N ASN A 82 2.38 -8.82 -7.10
CA ASN A 82 3.58 -9.15 -7.84
C ASN A 82 3.69 -8.35 -9.13
N HIS A 83 2.60 -8.21 -9.86
CA HIS A 83 2.55 -7.43 -11.10
C HIS A 83 2.86 -5.95 -10.83
N PHE A 84 2.27 -5.38 -9.79
CA PHE A 84 2.52 -4.02 -9.35
C PHE A 84 4.00 -3.78 -9.06
N ALA A 85 4.60 -4.65 -8.25
CA ALA A 85 6.00 -4.53 -7.87
C ALA A 85 6.93 -4.60 -9.08
N ASP A 86 6.69 -5.54 -9.99
CA ASP A 86 7.50 -5.73 -11.18
C ASP A 86 7.34 -4.58 -12.18
N LYS A 87 6.12 -4.19 -12.46
CA LYS A 87 5.83 -3.18 -13.48
C LYS A 87 6.35 -1.80 -13.10
N TYR A 88 6.17 -1.41 -11.84
CA TYR A 88 6.49 -0.06 -11.38
C TYR A 88 7.79 0.02 -10.60
N LYS A 89 8.56 -1.07 -10.55
CA LYS A 89 9.86 -1.10 -9.87
C LYS A 89 9.74 -0.72 -8.40
N VAL A 90 8.76 -1.28 -7.72
CA VAL A 90 8.51 -1.03 -6.30
C VAL A 90 9.12 -2.16 -5.48
N GLN A 91 9.94 -1.79 -4.51
CA GLN A 91 10.52 -2.73 -3.58
C GLN A 91 9.56 -2.99 -2.42
N LEU A 92 9.26 -4.26 -2.19
CA LEU A 92 8.38 -4.70 -1.11
C LEU A 92 9.18 -5.52 -0.09
N GLN A 93 8.71 -5.51 1.15
CA GLN A 93 9.26 -6.35 2.21
C GLN A 93 8.13 -7.19 2.82
N LYS A 94 8.22 -8.52 2.64
CA LYS A 94 7.25 -9.44 3.22
C LYS A 94 7.42 -9.51 4.74
N VAL A 95 6.31 -9.43 5.47
CA VAL A 95 6.32 -9.60 6.91
C VAL A 95 6.24 -11.10 7.23
N ASP A 96 7.17 -11.58 8.06
CA ASP A 96 7.24 -13.00 8.41
C ASP A 96 5.96 -13.47 9.10
N GLY A 97 5.42 -14.57 8.59
CA GLY A 97 4.24 -15.21 9.17
C GLY A 97 2.94 -14.47 8.95
N LYS A 98 2.93 -13.41 8.13
CA LYS A 98 1.72 -12.63 7.85
C LYS A 98 1.53 -12.41 6.36
N PRO A 99 0.29 -12.33 5.87
CA PRO A 99 0.01 -12.01 4.46
C PRO A 99 0.08 -10.49 4.25
N THR A 100 1.22 -9.90 4.61
CA THR A 100 1.41 -8.45 4.65
C THR A 100 2.76 -8.09 4.03
N TYR A 101 2.78 -6.98 3.28
CA TYR A 101 4.01 -6.43 2.70
C TYR A 101 4.13 -4.96 3.08
N TYR A 102 5.34 -4.52 3.39
CA TYR A 102 5.63 -3.08 3.45
C TYR A 102 6.06 -2.60 2.07
N ILE A 103 5.64 -1.39 1.71
CA ILE A 103 6.06 -0.73 0.47
C ILE A 103 7.27 0.15 0.83
N LEU A 104 8.47 -0.31 0.44
CA LEU A 104 9.70 0.40 0.79
C LEU A 104 9.99 1.58 -0.13
N GLY A 105 9.62 1.47 -1.39
CA GLY A 105 9.80 2.56 -2.32
C GLY A 105 10.17 2.11 -3.73
N PHE A 106 10.47 3.12 -4.55
CA PHE A 106 10.91 2.91 -5.93
C PHE A 106 12.37 2.43 -5.95
N ALA A 107 12.62 1.35 -6.68
CA ALA A 107 13.94 0.73 -6.79
C ALA A 107 14.33 0.56 -8.26
N ALA A 108 14.70 1.66 -8.88
CA ALA A 108 15.11 1.66 -10.28
C ALA A 108 16.47 0.97 -10.47
#